data_e0308de4c22cae0d24042c41bf0af274
#
_entry.id   e0308de4c22cae0d24042c41bf0af274
#
_cell.length_a   1.000
_cell.length_b   1.000
_cell.length_c   1.000
_cell.angle_alpha   90.00
_cell.angle_beta   90.00
_cell.angle_gamma   90.00
#
_symmetry.space_group_name_H-M   'P 1'
#
loop_
_entity.id
_entity.type
_entity.pdbx_description
1 polymer ?
#
loop_
_entity_poly.entity_id
_entity_poly.type
_entity_poly.pdbx_seq_one_letter_code
_entity_poly.pdbx_strand_id
1 'polypeptide(L)'
;MPENAVRAVFEAYTVSGVIGLARRDGNRRYYDLLERLLPATLPAHEVPEREQLRHKLLSRYRAHGLLGAGGAGGTFDRIAPPKSTPEQTGRNELREDLVELGALVSVDVEGVRGKRLVLAEELALLQAPPEPTPSVAFIAPFDSLLWDTALLSSLFAFDYVWEGFFPPAKRRWGYYVLPIVFGDRFVGRIEPRLDRDRARVQLLNVWWEDGFAPRRADGFVDAMRDALRAYLRFASADRLDWAPHLATETRLFLTRP
;
A
#
# COMPACT_ATOMS: atom_id res chain seq x y z
N MET A 1 -29.09 -9.78 14.31
CA MET A 1 -29.46 -8.34 14.38
C MET A 1 -28.78 -7.59 15.52
N PRO A 2 -28.71 -8.05 16.78
CA PRO A 2 -28.03 -7.30 17.87
C PRO A 2 -26.51 -7.13 17.67
N GLU A 3 -25.82 -8.11 17.11
CA GLU A 3 -24.35 -8.04 16.90
C GLU A 3 -23.91 -6.93 15.93
N ASN A 4 -24.69 -6.63 14.90
CA ASN A 4 -24.37 -5.55 13.96
C ASN A 4 -24.54 -4.16 14.59
N ALA A 5 -25.49 -3.96 15.50
CA ALA A 5 -25.70 -2.69 16.17
C ALA A 5 -24.56 -2.40 17.17
N VAL A 6 -24.17 -3.38 17.96
CA VAL A 6 -23.03 -3.27 18.90
C VAL A 6 -21.74 -2.95 18.15
N ARG A 7 -21.49 -3.66 17.06
CA ARG A 7 -20.31 -3.41 16.21
C ARG A 7 -20.31 -1.98 15.66
N ALA A 8 -21.44 -1.49 15.15
CA ALA A 8 -21.55 -0.13 14.63
C ALA A 8 -21.26 0.93 15.69
N VAL A 9 -21.73 0.73 16.93
CA VAL A 9 -21.45 1.61 18.08
C VAL A 9 -19.95 1.61 18.41
N PHE A 10 -19.30 0.44 18.48
CA PHE A 10 -17.85 0.36 18.72
C PHE A 10 -17.04 1.01 17.58
N GLU A 11 -17.47 0.85 16.33
CA GLU A 11 -16.84 1.52 15.19
C GLU A 11 -16.98 3.03 15.28
N ALA A 12 -18.17 3.55 15.64
CA ALA A 12 -18.40 4.98 15.82
C ALA A 12 -17.54 5.55 16.94
N TYR A 13 -17.48 4.90 18.10
CA TYR A 13 -16.66 5.35 19.23
C TYR A 13 -15.14 5.24 18.94
N THR A 14 -14.72 4.26 18.14
CA THR A 14 -13.33 4.15 17.71
C THR A 14 -12.96 5.30 16.76
N VAL A 15 -13.85 5.62 15.81
CA VAL A 15 -13.63 6.71 14.85
C VAL A 15 -13.64 8.09 15.54
N SER A 16 -14.50 8.26 16.55
CA SER A 16 -14.57 9.51 17.33
C SER A 16 -13.47 9.63 18.41
N GLY A 17 -12.63 8.61 18.59
CA GLY A 17 -11.54 8.65 19.55
C GLY A 17 -11.99 8.50 21.02
N VAL A 18 -13.20 7.99 21.27
CA VAL A 18 -13.68 7.69 22.65
C VAL A 18 -13.05 6.41 23.18
N ILE A 19 -12.97 5.39 22.32
CA ILE A 19 -12.33 4.11 22.65
C ILE A 19 -11.21 3.79 21.66
N GLY A 20 -10.25 3.00 22.10
CA GLY A 20 -9.17 2.46 21.28
C GLY A 20 -9.05 0.95 21.39
N LEU A 21 -8.35 0.32 20.48
CA LEU A 21 -8.03 -1.09 20.54
C LEU A 21 -6.96 -1.34 21.59
N ALA A 22 -7.33 -1.95 22.72
CA ALA A 22 -6.42 -2.24 23.82
C ALA A 22 -5.53 -3.48 23.53
N ARG A 23 -6.15 -4.55 23.01
CA ARG A 23 -5.44 -5.80 22.67
C ARG A 23 -6.24 -6.67 21.72
N ARG A 24 -5.55 -7.63 21.12
CA ARG A 24 -6.16 -8.71 20.34
C ARG A 24 -5.81 -10.06 20.94
N ASP A 25 -6.78 -10.97 20.84
CA ASP A 25 -6.61 -12.39 21.17
C ASP A 25 -7.18 -13.18 19.98
N GLY A 26 -6.32 -13.62 19.09
CA GLY A 26 -6.71 -14.12 17.77
C GLY A 26 -7.50 -13.07 16.99
N ASN A 27 -8.73 -13.41 16.60
CA ASN A 27 -9.65 -12.49 15.90
C ASN A 27 -10.50 -11.63 16.88
N ARG A 28 -10.44 -11.87 18.18
CA ARG A 28 -11.20 -11.15 19.19
C ARG A 28 -10.50 -9.84 19.53
N ARG A 29 -11.23 -8.72 19.42
CA ARG A 29 -10.75 -7.37 19.74
C ARG A 29 -11.26 -6.96 21.11
N TYR A 30 -10.38 -6.36 21.92
CA TYR A 30 -10.71 -5.76 23.21
C TYR A 30 -10.47 -4.28 23.15
N TYR A 31 -11.45 -3.50 23.60
CA TYR A 31 -11.42 -2.04 23.57
C TYR A 31 -11.37 -1.50 24.98
N ASP A 32 -10.77 -0.34 25.15
CA ASP A 32 -10.82 0.45 26.40
C ASP A 32 -10.96 1.94 26.03
N LEU A 33 -11.22 2.76 27.03
CA LEU A 33 -11.25 4.21 26.85
C LEU A 33 -9.89 4.70 26.33
N LEU A 34 -9.91 5.57 25.32
CA LEU A 34 -8.69 6.04 24.68
C LEU A 34 -7.78 6.74 25.70
N GLU A 35 -8.34 7.50 26.63
CA GLU A 35 -7.61 8.18 27.71
C GLU A 35 -6.79 7.23 28.61
N ARG A 36 -7.20 5.96 28.72
CA ARG A 36 -6.47 4.94 29.48
C ARG A 36 -5.38 4.27 28.66
N LEU A 37 -5.51 4.30 27.35
CA LEU A 37 -4.56 3.68 26.42
C LEU A 37 -3.41 4.63 26.02
N LEU A 38 -3.65 5.93 26.13
CA LEU A 38 -2.66 6.96 25.82
C LEU A 38 -1.76 7.24 27.02
N PRO A 39 -0.46 7.55 26.80
CA PRO A 39 0.41 8.00 27.88
C PRO A 39 -0.12 9.29 28.50
N ALA A 40 -0.10 9.37 29.85
CA ALA A 40 -0.53 10.56 30.58
C ALA A 40 0.30 11.84 30.24
N THR A 41 1.44 11.66 29.57
CA THR A 41 2.29 12.76 29.09
C THR A 41 1.82 13.40 27.80
N LEU A 42 0.82 12.81 27.11
CA LEU A 42 0.24 13.45 25.94
C LEU A 42 -0.65 14.61 26.38
N PRO A 43 -0.33 15.83 25.94
CA PRO A 43 -1.14 16.98 26.32
C PRO A 43 -2.55 16.84 25.72
N ALA A 44 -3.55 16.96 26.58
CA ALA A 44 -4.95 17.07 26.17
C ALA A 44 -5.22 18.51 25.71
N HIS A 45 -4.73 18.90 24.52
CA HIS A 45 -5.14 20.17 23.94
C HIS A 45 -5.94 19.91 22.65
N GLU A 46 -6.96 20.70 22.49
CA GLU A 46 -7.77 20.67 21.29
C GLU A 46 -6.97 21.27 20.12
N VAL A 47 -6.71 20.45 19.11
CA VAL A 47 -6.16 20.93 17.85
C VAL A 47 -7.30 21.49 17.01
N PRO A 48 -7.23 22.73 16.47
CA PRO A 48 -8.25 23.30 15.61
C PRO A 48 -8.59 22.36 14.44
N GLU A 49 -9.87 22.26 14.08
CA GLU A 49 -10.33 21.33 13.04
C GLU A 49 -9.58 21.50 11.72
N ARG A 50 -9.34 22.76 11.31
CA ARG A 50 -8.58 23.05 10.08
C ARG A 50 -7.17 22.46 10.11
N GLU A 51 -6.50 22.47 11.24
CA GLU A 51 -5.17 21.88 11.41
C GLU A 51 -5.23 20.36 11.39
N GLN A 52 -6.25 19.76 12.02
CA GLN A 52 -6.49 18.33 11.95
C GLN A 52 -6.69 17.87 10.50
N LEU A 53 -7.50 18.62 9.73
CA LEU A 53 -7.78 18.32 8.32
C LEU A 53 -6.53 18.48 7.45
N ARG A 54 -5.73 19.53 7.68
CA ARG A 54 -4.42 19.72 7.01
C ARG A 54 -3.47 18.57 7.29
N HIS A 55 -3.35 18.16 8.55
CA HIS A 55 -2.52 17.02 8.92
C HIS A 55 -2.98 15.72 8.23
N LYS A 56 -4.29 15.44 8.24
CA LYS A 56 -4.87 14.29 7.54
C LYS A 56 -4.58 14.34 6.04
N LEU A 57 -4.70 15.51 5.42
CA LEU A 57 -4.44 15.68 4.00
C LEU A 57 -2.96 15.46 3.66
N LEU A 58 -2.04 16.07 4.41
CA LEU A 58 -0.59 15.87 4.27
C LEU A 58 -0.20 14.40 4.46
N SER A 59 -0.82 13.71 5.42
CA SER A 59 -0.54 12.29 5.63
C SER A 59 -0.89 11.41 4.42
N ARG A 60 -1.88 11.82 3.61
CA ARG A 60 -2.21 11.14 2.36
C ARG A 60 -1.17 11.38 1.28
N TYR A 61 -0.71 12.62 1.13
CA TYR A 61 0.37 12.94 0.22
C TYR A 61 1.66 12.19 0.60
N ARG A 62 2.00 12.15 1.88
CA ARG A 62 3.16 11.39 2.39
C ARG A 62 3.05 9.88 2.11
N ALA A 63 1.85 9.30 2.26
CA ALA A 63 1.64 7.88 2.04
C ALA A 63 1.71 7.46 0.56
N HIS A 64 1.40 8.36 -0.36
CA HIS A 64 1.33 8.06 -1.80
C HIS A 64 2.49 8.69 -2.59
N GLY A 65 3.21 9.65 -2.02
CA GLY A 65 4.27 10.40 -2.68
C GLY A 65 3.73 11.34 -3.75
N LEU A 66 3.03 10.83 -4.76
CA LEU A 66 2.60 11.58 -5.94
C LEU A 66 1.09 11.43 -6.17
N LEU A 67 0.30 12.43 -5.79
CA LEU A 67 -1.16 12.38 -5.91
C LEU A 67 -1.73 13.52 -6.75
N GLY A 68 -2.71 13.20 -7.59
CA GLY A 68 -3.56 14.18 -8.26
C GLY A 68 -4.55 14.86 -7.30
N ALA A 69 -5.17 15.94 -7.76
CA ALA A 69 -6.14 16.70 -6.99
C ALA A 69 -7.38 15.89 -6.56
N GLY A 70 -7.79 14.91 -7.35
CA GLY A 70 -8.90 14.00 -7.06
C GLY A 70 -8.55 12.86 -6.11
N GLY A 71 -7.25 12.62 -5.87
CA GLY A 71 -6.78 11.40 -5.22
C GLY A 71 -6.94 10.18 -6.11
N ALA A 72 -6.76 9.00 -5.53
CA ALA A 72 -6.94 7.71 -6.16
C ALA A 72 -7.64 6.75 -5.19
N GLY A 73 -8.53 5.90 -5.68
CA GLY A 73 -9.11 4.81 -4.91
C GLY A 73 -9.71 5.18 -3.54
N GLY A 74 -10.34 6.35 -3.39
CA GLY A 74 -10.90 6.78 -2.11
C GLY A 74 -9.86 7.36 -1.12
N THR A 75 -8.64 7.66 -1.57
CA THR A 75 -7.56 8.22 -0.75
C THR A 75 -8.00 9.38 0.15
N PHE A 76 -8.88 10.24 -0.35
CA PHE A 76 -9.35 11.41 0.39
C PHE A 76 -10.71 11.22 1.08
N ASP A 77 -11.21 10.01 1.15
CA ASP A 77 -12.45 9.74 1.86
C ASP A 77 -12.33 10.13 3.34
N ARG A 78 -13.42 10.69 3.87
CA ARG A 78 -13.53 11.11 5.28
C ARG A 78 -12.51 12.17 5.75
N ILE A 79 -11.84 12.88 4.82
CA ILE A 79 -11.01 14.01 5.20
C ILE A 79 -11.86 15.28 5.24
N ALA A 80 -12.41 15.67 4.10
CA ALA A 80 -13.24 16.85 3.92
C ALA A 80 -13.99 16.74 2.59
N PRO A 81 -15.12 17.43 2.39
CA PRO A 81 -15.75 17.52 1.07
C PRO A 81 -14.80 18.16 0.05
N PRO A 82 -14.99 17.92 -1.27
CA PRO A 82 -14.14 18.56 -2.28
C PRO A 82 -14.16 20.08 -2.24
N LYS A 83 -15.34 20.66 -2.02
CA LYS A 83 -15.56 22.12 -1.93
C LYS A 83 -15.98 22.52 -0.53
N SER A 84 -15.61 23.73 -0.12
CA SER A 84 -16.06 24.32 1.14
C SER A 84 -17.57 24.54 1.14
N THR A 85 -18.16 24.42 2.32
CA THR A 85 -19.53 24.83 2.62
C THR A 85 -19.49 25.92 3.71
N PRO A 86 -20.61 26.59 4.03
CA PRO A 86 -20.62 27.57 5.14
C PRO A 86 -20.19 26.94 6.48
N GLU A 87 -20.42 25.63 6.66
CA GLU A 87 -20.17 24.93 7.93
C GLU A 87 -18.83 24.17 7.94
N GLN A 88 -18.21 23.94 6.77
CA GLN A 88 -17.02 23.09 6.68
C GLN A 88 -16.03 23.53 5.60
N THR A 89 -14.75 23.61 5.97
CA THR A 89 -13.66 23.82 5.03
C THR A 89 -13.53 22.66 4.05
N GLY A 90 -13.48 22.97 2.76
CA GLY A 90 -13.32 21.97 1.70
C GLY A 90 -11.88 21.57 1.48
N ARG A 91 -11.71 20.39 0.93
CA ARG A 91 -10.40 19.80 0.63
C ARG A 91 -9.61 20.61 -0.41
N ASN A 92 -10.28 21.23 -1.36
CA ASN A 92 -9.61 22.07 -2.37
C ASN A 92 -8.96 23.29 -1.75
N GLU A 93 -9.67 23.98 -0.85
CA GLU A 93 -9.14 25.13 -0.12
C GLU A 93 -7.96 24.71 0.77
N LEU A 94 -8.08 23.63 1.53
CA LEU A 94 -6.99 23.09 2.35
C LEU A 94 -5.74 22.77 1.53
N ARG A 95 -5.92 22.29 0.32
CA ARG A 95 -4.82 21.97 -0.60
C ARG A 95 -4.16 23.24 -1.14
N GLU A 96 -4.95 24.23 -1.51
CA GLU A 96 -4.47 25.56 -1.94
C GLU A 96 -3.63 26.19 -0.82
N ASP A 97 -4.13 26.19 0.42
CA ASP A 97 -3.37 26.64 1.59
C ASP A 97 -2.01 25.92 1.70
N LEU A 98 -1.99 24.60 1.55
CA LEU A 98 -0.77 23.82 1.69
C LEU A 98 0.23 24.09 0.56
N VAL A 99 -0.24 24.44 -0.63
CA VAL A 99 0.62 24.91 -1.74
C VAL A 99 1.13 26.34 -1.45
N GLU A 100 0.28 27.25 -0.99
CA GLU A 100 0.69 28.63 -0.63
C GLU A 100 1.70 28.62 0.52
N LEU A 101 1.53 27.74 1.49
CA LEU A 101 2.48 27.54 2.60
C LEU A 101 3.78 26.85 2.18
N GLY A 102 3.88 26.40 0.92
CA GLY A 102 5.05 25.68 0.42
C GLY A 102 5.21 24.27 0.98
N ALA A 103 4.17 23.69 1.59
CA ALA A 103 4.19 22.31 2.10
C ALA A 103 3.95 21.27 0.99
N LEU A 104 3.18 21.68 -0.05
CA LEU A 104 2.95 20.89 -1.26
C LEU A 104 3.46 21.64 -2.48
N VAL A 105 4.07 20.90 -3.40
CA VAL A 105 4.58 21.43 -4.68
C VAL A 105 3.86 20.74 -5.83
N SER A 106 3.43 21.55 -6.80
CA SER A 106 2.81 21.04 -8.03
C SER A 106 3.88 20.62 -9.02
N VAL A 107 3.74 19.41 -9.56
CA VAL A 107 4.61 18.84 -10.58
C VAL A 107 3.81 18.37 -11.77
N ASP A 108 4.39 18.48 -12.96
CA ASP A 108 3.88 17.88 -14.18
C ASP A 108 4.65 16.58 -14.44
N VAL A 109 3.93 15.52 -14.76
CA VAL A 109 4.51 14.19 -15.02
C VAL A 109 4.25 13.85 -16.47
N GLU A 110 5.29 13.56 -17.23
CA GLU A 110 5.18 13.20 -18.62
C GLU A 110 4.29 11.98 -18.83
N GLY A 111 3.37 12.03 -19.78
CA GLY A 111 2.41 10.95 -20.05
C GLY A 111 1.26 10.84 -19.05
N VAL A 112 1.23 11.63 -17.97
CA VAL A 112 0.17 11.60 -16.95
C VAL A 112 -0.70 12.85 -17.07
N ARG A 113 -2.00 12.63 -17.22
CA ARG A 113 -2.96 13.73 -17.33
C ARG A 113 -3.12 14.49 -16.02
N GLY A 114 -2.98 15.82 -16.08
CA GLY A 114 -3.22 16.73 -14.96
C GLY A 114 -2.03 16.83 -14.00
N LYS A 115 -2.03 17.90 -13.22
CA LYS A 115 -0.99 18.16 -12.24
C LYS A 115 -1.03 17.18 -11.10
N ARG A 116 0.14 16.81 -10.60
CA ARG A 116 0.35 16.03 -9.38
C ARG A 116 0.94 16.94 -8.29
N LEU A 117 0.77 16.54 -7.06
CA LEU A 117 1.33 17.25 -5.91
C LEU A 117 2.21 16.28 -5.12
N VAL A 118 3.34 16.79 -4.67
CA VAL A 118 4.30 16.10 -3.81
C VAL A 118 4.57 16.93 -2.57
N LEU A 119 5.04 16.31 -1.50
CA LEU A 119 5.56 17.05 -0.36
C LEU A 119 6.82 17.83 -0.78
N ALA A 120 6.94 19.08 -0.33
CA ALA A 120 8.12 19.89 -0.64
C ALA A 120 9.43 19.25 -0.20
N GLU A 121 9.41 18.51 0.93
CA GLU A 121 10.55 17.77 1.46
C GLU A 121 11.01 16.62 0.53
N GLU A 122 10.12 16.12 -0.33
CA GLU A 122 10.41 15.03 -1.28
C GLU A 122 10.91 15.54 -2.65
N LEU A 123 10.83 16.86 -2.88
CA LEU A 123 11.21 17.41 -4.19
C LEU A 123 12.67 17.13 -4.57
N ALA A 124 13.55 17.08 -3.58
CA ALA A 124 14.97 16.75 -3.79
C ALA A 124 15.16 15.33 -4.37
N LEU A 125 14.30 14.37 -3.98
CA LEU A 125 14.33 13.00 -4.54
C LEU A 125 13.94 12.96 -6.01
N LEU A 126 13.04 13.85 -6.45
CA LEU A 126 12.66 13.96 -7.86
C LEU A 126 13.76 14.63 -8.70
N GLN A 127 14.52 15.57 -8.11
CA GLN A 127 15.58 16.28 -8.79
C GLN A 127 16.88 15.47 -8.91
N ALA A 128 17.15 14.64 -7.90
CA ALA A 128 18.31 13.76 -7.84
C ALA A 128 17.90 12.38 -7.31
N PRO A 129 17.20 11.57 -8.13
CA PRO A 129 16.78 10.25 -7.72
C PRO A 129 18.01 9.36 -7.46
N PRO A 130 17.96 8.52 -6.40
CA PRO A 130 19.03 7.54 -6.16
C PRO A 130 19.05 6.51 -7.29
N GLU A 131 20.25 6.01 -7.61
CA GLU A 131 20.36 4.90 -8.56
C GLU A 131 19.58 3.68 -8.04
N PRO A 132 18.75 3.04 -8.91
CA PRO A 132 18.01 1.84 -8.53
C PRO A 132 18.97 0.72 -8.11
N THR A 133 18.82 0.21 -6.90
CA THR A 133 19.55 -0.98 -6.45
C THR A 133 18.90 -2.24 -7.04
N PRO A 134 19.69 -3.24 -7.48
CA PRO A 134 19.15 -4.51 -7.97
C PRO A 134 18.55 -5.32 -6.80
N SER A 135 17.41 -4.91 -6.32
CA SER A 135 16.65 -5.56 -5.25
C SER A 135 15.26 -5.95 -5.75
N VAL A 136 14.68 -7.01 -5.15
CA VAL A 136 13.31 -7.44 -5.43
C VAL A 136 12.43 -7.13 -4.24
N ALA A 137 11.27 -6.51 -4.50
CA ALA A 137 10.21 -6.31 -3.54
C ALA A 137 8.90 -6.96 -4.02
N PHE A 138 8.17 -7.59 -3.09
CA PHE A 138 6.80 -8.06 -3.30
C PHE A 138 5.83 -7.03 -2.73
N ILE A 139 5.01 -6.46 -3.59
CA ILE A 139 4.11 -5.36 -3.22
C ILE A 139 2.76 -5.93 -2.78
N ALA A 140 2.32 -5.57 -1.59
CA ALA A 140 1.04 -6.04 -1.05
C ALA A 140 -0.15 -5.36 -1.76
N PRO A 141 -1.33 -6.03 -1.87
CA PRO A 141 -2.50 -5.46 -2.57
C PRO A 141 -3.00 -4.13 -2.03
N PHE A 142 -2.72 -3.83 -0.76
CA PHE A 142 -3.10 -2.56 -0.10
C PHE A 142 -1.96 -1.56 0.02
N ASP A 143 -0.84 -1.80 -0.67
CA ASP A 143 0.23 -0.82 -0.76
C ASP A 143 -0.24 0.41 -1.53
N SER A 144 0.11 1.59 -1.06
CA SER A 144 -0.30 2.86 -1.65
C SER A 144 0.19 3.04 -3.09
N LEU A 145 1.29 2.40 -3.46
CA LEU A 145 1.84 2.38 -4.83
C LEU A 145 0.83 1.80 -5.85
N LEU A 146 -0.03 0.85 -5.42
CA LEU A 146 -0.99 0.17 -6.29
C LEU A 146 -2.36 0.86 -6.36
N TRP A 147 -2.59 1.94 -5.60
CA TRP A 147 -3.92 2.55 -5.51
C TRP A 147 -4.27 3.46 -6.68
N ASP A 148 -3.30 4.21 -7.20
CA ASP A 148 -3.50 5.01 -8.42
C ASP A 148 -3.19 4.17 -9.66
N THR A 149 -4.16 3.36 -10.07
CA THR A 149 -4.00 2.44 -11.22
C THR A 149 -3.71 3.17 -12.52
N ALA A 150 -4.20 4.41 -12.69
CA ALA A 150 -3.92 5.22 -13.86
C ALA A 150 -2.46 5.69 -13.88
N LEU A 151 -1.94 6.11 -12.72
CA LEU A 151 -0.54 6.48 -12.57
C LEU A 151 0.37 5.25 -12.75
N LEU A 152 0.00 4.12 -12.14
CA LEU A 152 0.72 2.86 -12.24
C LEU A 152 0.86 2.41 -13.70
N SER A 153 -0.24 2.45 -14.46
CA SER A 153 -0.23 2.11 -15.88
C SER A 153 0.60 3.10 -16.71
N SER A 154 0.49 4.41 -16.42
CA SER A 154 1.21 5.45 -17.18
C SER A 154 2.72 5.43 -16.93
N LEU A 155 3.16 5.25 -15.67
CA LEU A 155 4.58 5.31 -15.33
C LEU A 155 5.31 3.98 -15.53
N PHE A 156 4.63 2.87 -15.28
CA PHE A 156 5.28 1.56 -15.23
C PHE A 156 4.76 0.60 -16.29
N ALA A 157 3.80 1.02 -17.13
CA ALA A 157 3.10 0.13 -18.07
C ALA A 157 2.57 -1.16 -17.41
N PHE A 158 2.13 -1.05 -16.13
CA PHE A 158 1.73 -2.16 -15.31
C PHE A 158 0.29 -1.99 -14.84
N ASP A 159 -0.55 -2.97 -15.14
CA ASP A 159 -1.94 -3.00 -14.70
C ASP A 159 -2.11 -3.93 -13.52
N TYR A 160 -2.74 -3.44 -12.47
CA TYR A 160 -3.01 -4.22 -11.27
C TYR A 160 -4.45 -4.07 -10.80
N VAL A 161 -5.08 -5.21 -10.52
CA VAL A 161 -6.38 -5.31 -9.86
C VAL A 161 -6.29 -6.38 -8.79
N TRP A 162 -6.69 -6.05 -7.56
CA TRP A 162 -6.78 -7.07 -6.54
C TRP A 162 -8.07 -7.89 -6.69
N GLU A 163 -7.91 -9.16 -7.05
CA GLU A 163 -9.01 -10.07 -7.38
C GLU A 163 -9.56 -10.84 -6.16
N GLY A 164 -9.12 -10.51 -4.95
CA GLY A 164 -9.54 -11.20 -3.73
C GLY A 164 -11.06 -11.20 -3.50
N PHE A 165 -11.76 -10.17 -3.97
CA PHE A 165 -13.23 -10.08 -3.93
C PHE A 165 -13.94 -10.73 -5.11
N PHE A 166 -13.23 -11.15 -6.14
CA PHE A 166 -13.84 -11.78 -7.30
C PHE A 166 -14.11 -13.27 -7.02
N PRO A 167 -15.25 -13.81 -7.53
CA PRO A 167 -15.46 -15.24 -7.54
C PRO A 167 -14.30 -15.97 -8.23
N PRO A 168 -13.88 -17.16 -7.77
CA PRO A 168 -12.72 -17.87 -8.33
C PRO A 168 -12.71 -18.00 -9.86
N ALA A 169 -13.86 -18.26 -10.47
CA ALA A 169 -14.00 -18.38 -11.93
C ALA A 169 -13.81 -17.06 -12.72
N LYS A 170 -13.80 -15.91 -12.03
CA LYS A 170 -13.59 -14.60 -12.66
C LYS A 170 -12.19 -14.02 -12.40
N ARG A 171 -11.35 -14.73 -11.65
CA ARG A 171 -9.97 -14.31 -11.38
C ARG A 171 -9.10 -14.63 -12.58
N ARG A 172 -8.37 -13.65 -13.06
CA ARG A 172 -7.35 -13.80 -14.10
C ARG A 172 -6.06 -14.37 -13.53
N TRP A 173 -5.67 -13.86 -12.36
CA TRP A 173 -4.38 -14.15 -11.74
C TRP A 173 -4.51 -15.05 -10.52
N GLY A 174 -5.31 -14.70 -9.52
CA GLY A 174 -5.43 -15.49 -8.31
C GLY A 174 -6.09 -14.76 -7.15
N TYR A 175 -6.00 -15.36 -5.96
CA TYR A 175 -6.63 -14.79 -4.78
C TYR A 175 -5.77 -13.69 -4.13
N TYR A 176 -4.48 -13.96 -3.94
CA TYR A 176 -3.56 -13.05 -3.26
C TYR A 176 -2.27 -12.93 -4.08
N VAL A 177 -2.34 -12.15 -5.11
CA VAL A 177 -1.25 -11.98 -6.08
C VAL A 177 -0.48 -10.71 -5.72
N LEU A 178 0.83 -10.85 -5.58
CA LEU A 178 1.78 -9.80 -5.27
C LEU A 178 2.55 -9.41 -6.53
N PRO A 179 2.51 -8.15 -6.96
CA PRO A 179 3.46 -7.64 -7.94
C PRO A 179 4.91 -7.82 -7.49
N ILE A 180 5.78 -8.08 -8.44
CA ILE A 180 7.23 -8.17 -8.26
C ILE A 180 7.84 -6.91 -8.84
N VAL A 181 8.48 -6.12 -7.98
CA VAL A 181 9.29 -4.96 -8.40
C VAL A 181 10.76 -5.38 -8.34
N PHE A 182 11.50 -5.09 -9.39
CA PHE A 182 12.96 -5.24 -9.47
C PHE A 182 13.60 -3.90 -9.81
N GLY A 183 14.38 -3.38 -8.89
CA GLY A 183 14.87 -2.00 -9.00
C GLY A 183 13.71 -1.00 -9.04
N ASP A 184 13.49 -0.40 -10.19
CA ASP A 184 12.44 0.59 -10.47
C ASP A 184 11.32 0.07 -11.38
N ARG A 185 11.25 -1.23 -11.66
CA ARG A 185 10.32 -1.82 -12.64
C ARG A 185 9.43 -2.91 -12.04
N PHE A 186 8.18 -2.93 -12.46
CA PHE A 186 7.33 -4.09 -12.28
C PHE A 186 7.69 -5.15 -13.32
N VAL A 187 8.15 -6.31 -12.85
CA VAL A 187 8.70 -7.37 -13.72
C VAL A 187 7.87 -8.64 -13.73
N GLY A 188 6.84 -8.71 -12.88
CA GLY A 188 6.00 -9.90 -12.83
C GLY A 188 5.06 -9.91 -11.63
N ARG A 189 4.50 -11.08 -11.38
CA ARG A 189 3.56 -11.36 -10.29
C ARG A 189 3.85 -12.72 -9.68
N ILE A 190 3.57 -12.83 -8.38
CA ILE A 190 3.73 -14.09 -7.62
C ILE A 190 2.48 -14.32 -6.76
N GLU A 191 2.04 -15.58 -6.66
CA GLU A 191 0.94 -15.98 -5.78
C GLU A 191 1.45 -16.91 -4.67
N PRO A 192 1.85 -16.39 -3.51
CA PRO A 192 2.26 -17.18 -2.37
C PRO A 192 1.06 -17.59 -1.52
N ARG A 193 1.10 -18.79 -0.95
CA ARG A 193 0.13 -19.29 0.03
C ARG A 193 0.86 -19.79 1.26
N LEU A 194 0.55 -19.20 2.41
CA LEU A 194 1.07 -19.67 3.69
C LEU A 194 0.24 -20.85 4.21
N ASP A 195 0.88 -21.97 4.45
CA ASP A 195 0.36 -23.13 5.20
C ASP A 195 0.98 -23.10 6.60
N ARG A 196 0.24 -22.53 7.54
CA ARG A 196 0.73 -22.29 8.90
C ARG A 196 0.97 -23.60 9.66
N ASP A 197 0.12 -24.60 9.44
CA ASP A 197 0.19 -25.88 10.16
C ASP A 197 1.46 -26.65 9.78
N ARG A 198 2.00 -26.39 8.60
CA ARG A 198 3.21 -27.02 8.09
C ARG A 198 4.41 -26.08 8.00
N ALA A 199 4.30 -24.89 8.57
CA ALA A 199 5.34 -23.85 8.55
C ALA A 199 5.97 -23.66 7.15
N ARG A 200 5.15 -23.59 6.09
CA ARG A 200 5.63 -23.48 4.70
C ARG A 200 4.89 -22.43 3.90
N VAL A 201 5.59 -21.84 2.96
CA VAL A 201 5.01 -21.05 1.88
C VAL A 201 4.98 -21.91 0.62
N GLN A 202 3.83 -22.01 -0.02
CA GLN A 202 3.66 -22.64 -1.33
C GLN A 202 3.52 -21.52 -2.38
N LEU A 203 4.41 -21.49 -3.37
CA LEU A 203 4.23 -20.68 -4.56
C LEU A 203 3.28 -21.38 -5.51
N LEU A 204 2.09 -20.77 -5.67
CA LEU A 204 1.06 -21.31 -6.54
C LEU A 204 1.34 -20.94 -7.98
N ASN A 205 1.70 -19.69 -8.24
CA ASN A 205 1.98 -19.18 -9.58
C ASN A 205 3.07 -18.12 -9.54
N VAL A 206 3.76 -17.97 -10.67
CA VAL A 206 4.67 -16.89 -11.00
C VAL A 206 4.44 -16.51 -12.45
N TRP A 207 4.24 -15.24 -12.72
CA TRP A 207 4.09 -14.69 -14.06
C TRP A 207 5.12 -13.57 -14.28
N TRP A 208 5.64 -13.49 -15.47
CA TRP A 208 6.57 -12.43 -15.86
C TRP A 208 5.87 -11.47 -16.81
N GLU A 209 6.20 -10.19 -16.73
CA GLU A 209 5.73 -9.21 -17.69
C GLU A 209 6.40 -9.42 -19.05
N ASP A 210 5.70 -9.00 -20.11
CA ASP A 210 6.18 -9.15 -21.46
C ASP A 210 7.54 -8.46 -21.65
N GLY A 211 8.47 -9.17 -22.27
CA GLY A 211 9.83 -8.68 -22.48
C GLY A 211 10.78 -8.83 -21.29
N PHE A 212 10.32 -9.25 -20.11
CA PHE A 212 11.21 -9.52 -19.00
C PHE A 212 11.76 -10.95 -19.05
N ALA A 213 13.08 -11.06 -19.07
CA ALA A 213 13.80 -12.32 -19.10
C ALA A 213 14.58 -12.54 -17.78
N PRO A 214 14.01 -13.24 -16.79
CA PRO A 214 14.57 -13.35 -15.43
C PRO A 214 16.02 -13.83 -15.39
N ARG A 215 16.41 -14.72 -16.29
CA ARG A 215 17.77 -15.28 -16.36
C ARG A 215 18.79 -14.36 -17.00
N ARG A 216 18.33 -13.34 -17.74
CA ARG A 216 19.18 -12.37 -18.44
C ARG A 216 19.26 -11.03 -17.73
N ALA A 217 18.38 -10.79 -16.75
CA ALA A 217 18.39 -9.59 -15.95
C ALA A 217 19.50 -9.70 -14.89
N ASP A 218 20.49 -8.84 -15.01
CA ASP A 218 21.66 -8.83 -14.13
C ASP A 218 21.27 -8.62 -12.68
N GLY A 219 21.78 -9.46 -11.77
CA GLY A 219 21.48 -9.43 -10.34
C GLY A 219 20.07 -9.89 -9.95
N PHE A 220 19.14 -10.12 -10.91
CA PHE A 220 17.75 -10.44 -10.58
C PHE A 220 17.61 -11.77 -9.79
N VAL A 221 18.31 -12.81 -10.19
CA VAL A 221 18.17 -14.13 -9.58
C VAL A 221 18.55 -14.10 -8.11
N ASP A 222 19.63 -13.44 -7.77
CA ASP A 222 20.11 -13.31 -6.38
C ASP A 222 19.17 -12.41 -5.57
N ALA A 223 18.75 -11.27 -6.13
CA ALA A 223 17.77 -10.39 -5.50
C ALA A 223 16.43 -11.09 -5.24
N MET A 224 15.96 -11.93 -6.19
CA MET A 224 14.73 -12.70 -6.02
C MET A 224 14.84 -13.77 -4.93
N ARG A 225 15.99 -14.44 -4.84
CA ARG A 225 16.27 -15.39 -3.75
C ARG A 225 16.28 -14.73 -2.39
N ASP A 226 16.89 -13.56 -2.29
CA ASP A 226 16.93 -12.79 -1.04
C ASP A 226 15.53 -12.31 -0.63
N ALA A 227 14.71 -11.86 -1.59
CA ALA A 227 13.32 -11.50 -1.36
C ALA A 227 12.47 -12.72 -0.89
N LEU A 228 12.65 -13.88 -1.50
CA LEU A 228 11.97 -15.11 -1.07
C LEU A 228 12.40 -15.54 0.33
N ARG A 229 13.68 -15.45 0.67
CA ARG A 229 14.18 -15.71 2.03
C ARG A 229 13.59 -14.72 3.04
N ALA A 230 13.53 -13.43 2.69
CA ALA A 230 12.91 -12.40 3.53
C ALA A 230 11.41 -12.68 3.72
N TYR A 231 10.72 -13.08 2.66
CA TYR A 231 9.30 -13.45 2.73
C TYR A 231 9.05 -14.66 3.63
N LEU A 232 9.88 -15.69 3.57
CA LEU A 232 9.82 -16.85 4.48
C LEU A 232 9.97 -16.43 5.95
N ARG A 233 10.96 -15.58 6.25
CA ARG A 233 11.15 -15.05 7.62
C ARG A 233 9.91 -14.25 8.08
N PHE A 234 9.40 -13.36 7.22
CA PHE A 234 8.18 -12.59 7.51
C PHE A 234 6.97 -13.50 7.77
N ALA A 235 6.82 -14.55 6.97
CA ALA A 235 5.72 -15.52 7.09
C ALA A 235 5.90 -16.51 8.25
N SER A 236 7.03 -16.48 8.97
CA SER A 236 7.41 -17.50 9.96
C SER A 236 7.32 -18.92 9.38
N ALA A 237 7.85 -19.10 8.18
CA ALA A 237 7.87 -20.36 7.46
C ALA A 237 9.30 -20.87 7.26
N ASP A 238 9.47 -22.20 7.36
CA ASP A 238 10.78 -22.84 7.31
C ASP A 238 11.18 -23.24 5.88
N ARG A 239 10.20 -23.36 4.97
CA ARG A 239 10.45 -23.84 3.63
C ARG A 239 9.53 -23.23 2.57
N LEU A 240 10.05 -23.23 1.35
CA LEU A 240 9.35 -22.85 0.13
C LEU A 240 9.03 -24.10 -0.69
N ASP A 241 7.74 -24.33 -0.93
CA ASP A 241 7.24 -25.39 -1.82
C ASP A 241 6.70 -24.76 -3.11
N TRP A 242 6.72 -25.52 -4.20
CA TRP A 242 6.28 -25.10 -5.52
C TRP A 242 5.06 -25.88 -5.95
N ALA A 243 4.08 -25.21 -6.54
CA ALA A 243 2.96 -25.91 -7.14
C ALA A 243 3.46 -26.87 -8.27
N PRO A 244 2.88 -28.07 -8.40
CA PRO A 244 3.37 -29.08 -9.35
C PRO A 244 3.39 -28.62 -10.81
N HIS A 245 2.47 -27.73 -11.20
CA HIS A 245 2.35 -27.22 -12.57
C HIS A 245 3.38 -26.13 -12.92
N LEU A 246 4.08 -25.56 -11.93
CA LEU A 246 5.13 -24.58 -12.21
C LEU A 246 6.30 -25.25 -12.92
N ALA A 247 6.75 -24.62 -14.00
CA ALA A 247 7.82 -25.16 -14.82
C ALA A 247 9.08 -25.45 -13.99
N THR A 248 9.68 -26.58 -14.24
CA THR A 248 10.93 -27.01 -13.59
C THR A 248 12.02 -25.97 -13.71
N GLU A 249 12.06 -25.26 -14.84
CA GLU A 249 13.00 -24.17 -15.07
C GLU A 249 12.83 -23.02 -14.07
N THR A 250 11.57 -22.60 -13.79
CA THR A 250 11.27 -21.54 -12.81
C THR A 250 11.73 -21.96 -11.41
N ARG A 251 11.55 -23.23 -11.06
CA ARG A 251 12.00 -23.78 -9.77
C ARG A 251 13.53 -23.78 -9.65
N LEU A 252 14.21 -24.25 -10.68
CA LEU A 252 15.67 -24.49 -10.64
C LEU A 252 16.47 -23.21 -10.51
N PHE A 253 16.14 -22.12 -11.20
CA PHE A 253 16.93 -20.91 -11.11
C PHE A 253 16.67 -20.12 -9.83
N LEU A 254 15.49 -20.30 -9.19
CA LEU A 254 15.18 -19.67 -7.91
C LEU A 254 15.66 -20.46 -6.68
N THR A 255 15.93 -21.76 -6.82
CA THR A 255 16.29 -22.62 -5.68
C THR A 255 17.78 -23.01 -5.62
N ARG A 256 18.52 -22.86 -6.69
CA ARG A 256 19.97 -23.16 -6.66
C ARG A 256 20.74 -22.07 -5.92
N PRO A 257 21.68 -22.44 -5.04
CA PRO A 257 22.56 -21.51 -4.36
C PRO A 257 23.44 -20.72 -5.32
#